data_6bf90f925383811ba09e33f2155a809b
#
_entry.id   6bf90f925383811ba09e33f2155a809b
#
_cell.length_a   1.000
_cell.length_b   1.000
_cell.length_c   1.000
_cell.angle_alpha   90.00
_cell.angle_beta   90.00
_cell.angle_gamma   90.00
#
_symmetry.space_group_name_H-M   'P 1'
#
loop_
_entity.id
_entity.type
_entity.pdbx_description
1 polymer ?
#
loop_
_entity_poly.entity_id
_entity_poly.type
_entity_poly.pdbx_seq_one_letter_code
_entity_poly.pdbx_strand_id
1 'polypeptide(L)'
;IEYTVTVTSENDTITNKATAGHEDGEEYGNKEIKTYEGNITLTKKNKDSEVLANAEVEVRKDSDSNALSFVRLTNGDYKFVPADYTPAEGENVVTTLVTNTNGQIKVKGLDIGTYYFKETKAPTGYSVNTTDTVAKLKVKEADGVASAILTNDKAEMIDTKLNALPSTGGMGTYLFTIIGVVVMAGAAGAFFISRRKGSEE
;
A
#
# COMPACT_ATOMS: atom_id res chain seq x y z
N ILE A 1 27.92 7.81 27.54
CA ILE A 1 26.61 7.78 28.21
C ILE A 1 25.59 7.42 27.14
N GLU A 2 24.88 6.31 27.32
CA GLU A 2 23.81 5.86 26.44
C GLU A 2 22.47 6.15 27.14
N TYR A 3 21.53 6.73 26.45
CA TYR A 3 20.19 7.00 27.00
C TYR A 3 19.14 6.92 25.89
N THR A 4 17.93 6.55 26.25
CA THR A 4 16.78 6.48 25.37
C THR A 4 15.85 7.66 25.60
N VAL A 5 15.38 8.29 24.54
CA VAL A 5 14.42 9.38 24.59
C VAL A 5 13.13 8.96 23.93
N THR A 6 12.01 9.17 24.58
CA THR A 6 10.68 8.97 23.99
C THR A 6 10.22 10.27 23.34
N VAL A 7 9.93 10.23 22.05
CA VAL A 7 9.35 11.36 21.31
C VAL A 7 7.85 11.41 21.59
N THR A 8 7.36 12.52 22.11
CA THR A 8 5.95 12.70 22.51
C THR A 8 5.14 13.57 21.57
N SER A 9 5.81 14.31 20.65
CA SER A 9 5.17 15.20 19.68
C SER A 9 5.34 14.71 18.25
N GLU A 10 4.43 15.10 17.37
CA GLU A 10 4.45 14.77 15.96
C GLU A 10 5.18 15.88 15.17
N ASN A 11 6.06 15.51 14.25
CA ASN A 11 6.84 16.42 13.37
C ASN A 11 7.89 17.30 14.08
N ASP A 12 8.40 16.88 15.21
CA ASP A 12 9.40 17.66 15.92
C ASP A 12 10.83 17.31 15.53
N THR A 13 11.66 18.32 15.58
CA THR A 13 13.11 18.15 15.58
C THR A 13 13.58 17.89 16.99
N ILE A 14 14.16 16.71 17.20
CA ILE A 14 14.76 16.39 18.49
C ILE A 14 16.22 16.84 18.44
N THR A 15 16.53 17.81 19.27
CA THR A 15 17.90 18.29 19.41
C THR A 15 18.55 17.67 20.64
N ASN A 16 19.62 16.92 20.42
CA ASN A 16 20.47 16.42 21.48
C ASN A 16 21.76 17.22 21.50
N LYS A 17 22.02 17.94 22.61
CA LYS A 17 23.23 18.73 22.80
C LYS A 17 24.08 18.10 23.89
N ALA A 18 25.30 17.69 23.56
CA ALA A 18 26.30 17.29 24.52
C ALA A 18 27.30 18.42 24.71
N THR A 19 27.54 18.81 25.96
CA THR A 19 28.50 19.82 26.31
C THR A 19 29.55 19.18 27.22
N ALA A 20 30.81 19.44 26.91
CA ALA A 20 31.93 19.07 27.78
C ALA A 20 32.52 20.35 28.38
N GLY A 21 32.68 20.39 29.69
CA GLY A 21 33.24 21.56 30.39
C GLY A 21 33.99 21.16 31.64
N HIS A 22 34.66 22.08 32.25
CA HIS A 22 35.33 21.94 33.54
C HIS A 22 34.43 22.45 34.68
N GLU A 23 34.74 22.10 35.94
CA GLU A 23 33.99 22.55 37.12
C GLU A 23 33.90 24.06 37.29
N ASP A 24 34.80 24.79 36.64
CA ASP A 24 34.85 26.27 36.66
C ASP A 24 33.87 26.94 35.67
N GLY A 25 33.07 26.14 34.92
CA GLY A 25 32.05 26.62 34.00
C GLY A 25 32.59 26.93 32.58
N GLU A 26 33.85 26.66 32.30
CA GLU A 26 34.38 26.76 30.93
C GLU A 26 33.91 25.56 30.06
N GLU A 27 33.29 25.85 28.91
CA GLU A 27 32.91 24.87 27.91
C GLU A 27 34.07 24.58 26.96
N TYR A 28 34.55 23.33 26.90
CA TYR A 28 35.59 22.90 25.96
C TYR A 28 35.06 22.50 24.60
N GLY A 29 33.77 22.29 24.48
CA GLY A 29 33.09 21.94 23.22
C GLY A 29 31.66 21.54 23.43
N ASN A 30 30.89 21.71 22.38
CA ASN A 30 29.55 21.22 22.28
C ASN A 30 29.36 20.45 20.98
N LYS A 31 28.50 19.41 21.00
CA LYS A 31 28.05 18.75 19.81
C LYS A 31 26.54 18.63 19.84
N GLU A 32 25.91 19.08 18.79
CA GLU A 32 24.47 18.99 18.59
C GLU A 32 24.18 17.97 17.50
N ILE A 33 23.26 17.05 17.80
CA ILE A 33 22.72 16.07 16.85
C ILE A 33 21.22 16.32 16.78
N LYS A 34 20.72 16.54 15.57
CA LYS A 34 19.30 16.72 15.30
C LYS A 34 18.73 15.45 14.68
N THR A 35 17.64 14.95 15.25
CA THR A 35 16.85 13.86 14.70
C THR A 35 15.48 14.41 14.29
N TYR A 36 15.01 14.00 13.14
CA TYR A 36 13.77 14.51 12.57
C TYR A 36 12.74 13.37 12.50
N GLU A 37 11.52 13.64 12.91
CA GLU A 37 10.40 12.73 12.82
C GLU A 37 9.46 13.17 11.69
N GLY A 38 9.23 12.28 10.74
CA GLY A 38 8.40 12.55 9.58
C GLY A 38 7.19 11.64 9.50
N ASN A 39 6.17 12.15 8.81
CA ASN A 39 4.93 11.44 8.55
C ASN A 39 4.71 11.28 7.04
N ILE A 40 4.13 10.15 6.64
CA ILE A 40 3.74 9.90 5.25
C ILE A 40 2.28 9.49 5.24
N THR A 41 1.48 10.11 4.37
CA THR A 41 0.13 9.66 4.05
C THR A 41 0.12 9.08 2.64
N LEU A 42 -0.03 7.75 2.54
CA LEU A 42 -0.32 7.07 1.28
C LEU A 42 -1.81 7.18 0.99
N THR A 43 -2.17 7.53 -0.25
CA THR A 43 -3.56 7.48 -0.72
C THR A 43 -3.69 6.45 -1.84
N LYS A 44 -4.57 5.48 -1.64
CA LYS A 44 -4.91 4.42 -2.58
C LYS A 44 -6.13 4.81 -3.41
N LYS A 45 -6.01 4.74 -4.74
CA LYS A 45 -7.04 5.14 -5.69
C LYS A 45 -7.12 4.17 -6.86
N ASN A 46 -8.21 4.24 -7.61
CA ASN A 46 -8.28 3.69 -8.96
C ASN A 46 -7.93 4.77 -10.01
N LYS A 47 -7.96 4.39 -11.28
CA LYS A 47 -7.69 5.32 -12.42
C LYS A 47 -8.72 6.45 -12.54
N ASP A 48 -9.91 6.25 -12.00
CA ASP A 48 -11.00 7.25 -11.99
C ASP A 48 -10.91 8.17 -10.77
N SER A 49 -9.81 8.09 -9.99
CA SER A 49 -9.55 8.85 -8.76
C SER A 49 -10.49 8.51 -7.59
N GLU A 50 -11.22 7.40 -7.66
CA GLU A 50 -11.98 6.89 -6.53
C GLU A 50 -11.04 6.26 -5.51
N VAL A 51 -11.23 6.58 -4.23
CA VAL A 51 -10.40 6.05 -3.13
C VAL A 51 -10.74 4.59 -2.84
N LEU A 52 -9.72 3.80 -2.50
CA LEU A 52 -9.85 2.36 -2.31
C LEU A 52 -9.47 1.95 -0.88
N ALA A 53 -10.45 1.48 -0.13
CA ALA A 53 -10.27 0.91 1.20
C ALA A 53 -9.88 -0.57 1.14
N ASN A 54 -9.34 -1.10 2.25
CA ASN A 54 -8.99 -2.51 2.46
C ASN A 54 -7.89 -3.05 1.53
N ALA A 55 -7.02 -2.20 0.99
CA ALA A 55 -5.75 -2.62 0.43
C ALA A 55 -4.77 -2.94 1.56
N GLU A 56 -4.00 -4.02 1.43
CA GLU A 56 -2.93 -4.37 2.35
C GLU A 56 -1.58 -3.97 1.75
N VAL A 57 -0.78 -3.25 2.56
CA VAL A 57 0.48 -2.64 2.12
C VAL A 57 1.56 -2.86 3.17
N GLU A 58 2.76 -3.24 2.72
CA GLU A 58 3.98 -3.24 3.53
C GLU A 58 4.79 -1.97 3.23
N VAL A 59 5.50 -1.46 4.25
CA VAL A 59 6.40 -0.32 4.11
C VAL A 59 7.83 -0.76 4.36
N ARG A 60 8.76 -0.33 3.50
CA ARG A 60 10.19 -0.61 3.62
C ARG A 60 10.97 0.70 3.54
N LYS A 61 12.10 0.79 4.22
CA LYS A 61 12.97 1.98 4.13
C LYS A 61 13.84 1.96 2.87
N ASP A 62 14.25 0.76 2.43
CA ASP A 62 14.98 0.53 1.18
C ASP A 62 14.29 -0.60 0.41
N SER A 63 14.44 -0.66 -0.92
CA SER A 63 13.73 -1.63 -1.76
C SER A 63 13.97 -3.09 -1.38
N ASP A 64 15.16 -3.38 -0.87
CA ASP A 64 15.58 -4.74 -0.51
C ASP A 64 15.46 -5.04 0.99
N SER A 65 15.02 -4.07 1.80
CA SER A 65 14.88 -4.26 3.25
C SER A 65 13.63 -5.06 3.60
N ASN A 66 13.61 -5.62 4.80
CA ASN A 66 12.43 -6.23 5.37
C ASN A 66 11.35 -5.17 5.62
N ALA A 67 10.08 -5.60 5.68
CA ALA A 67 8.99 -4.73 6.04
C ALA A 67 9.21 -4.14 7.44
N LEU A 68 8.94 -2.83 7.58
CA LEU A 68 8.99 -2.12 8.85
C LEU A 68 7.82 -2.54 9.74
N SER A 69 8.03 -2.43 11.06
CA SER A 69 7.02 -2.75 12.07
C SER A 69 6.32 -1.49 12.57
N PHE A 70 5.03 -1.59 12.83
CA PHE A 70 4.19 -0.49 13.28
C PHE A 70 3.23 -0.92 14.39
N VAL A 71 2.89 0.01 15.27
CA VAL A 71 1.75 -0.11 16.18
C VAL A 71 0.58 0.67 15.57
N ARG A 72 -0.60 0.04 15.53
CA ARG A 72 -1.81 0.72 15.10
C ARG A 72 -2.38 1.55 16.25
N LEU A 73 -2.53 2.85 16.04
CA LEU A 73 -3.07 3.78 17.00
C LEU A 73 -4.61 3.73 17.06
N THR A 74 -5.20 4.26 18.13
CA THR A 74 -6.66 4.29 18.32
C THR A 74 -7.41 5.09 17.26
N ASN A 75 -6.77 6.10 16.66
CA ASN A 75 -7.30 6.89 15.55
C ASN A 75 -7.16 6.20 14.18
N GLY A 76 -6.56 5.00 14.14
CA GLY A 76 -6.35 4.22 12.92
C GLY A 76 -5.06 4.52 12.17
N ASP A 77 -4.25 5.49 12.60
CA ASP A 77 -2.90 5.75 12.08
C ASP A 77 -1.93 4.65 12.55
N TYR A 78 -0.75 4.60 11.96
CA TYR A 78 0.30 3.65 12.27
C TYR A 78 1.55 4.38 12.74
N LYS A 79 2.08 4.00 13.91
CA LYS A 79 3.33 4.52 14.45
C LYS A 79 4.46 3.52 14.21
N PHE A 80 5.54 3.95 13.59
CA PHE A 80 6.73 3.12 13.42
C PHE A 80 7.29 2.71 14.78
N VAL A 81 7.74 1.46 14.87
CA VAL A 81 8.46 0.92 16.03
C VAL A 81 9.69 0.14 15.57
N PRO A 82 10.82 0.25 16.28
CA PRO A 82 12.05 -0.48 15.94
C PRO A 82 11.89 -1.99 16.18
N ALA A 83 12.82 -2.79 15.65
CA ALA A 83 12.75 -4.25 15.71
C ALA A 83 12.81 -4.81 17.15
N ASP A 84 13.43 -4.10 18.06
CA ASP A 84 13.57 -4.45 19.48
C ASP A 84 12.45 -3.87 20.37
N TYR A 85 11.42 -3.28 19.75
CA TYR A 85 10.30 -2.70 20.47
C TYR A 85 9.52 -3.76 21.25
N THR A 86 9.28 -3.46 22.53
CA THR A 86 8.42 -4.28 23.39
C THR A 86 7.05 -3.62 23.47
N PRO A 87 5.99 -4.25 22.92
CA PRO A 87 4.64 -3.67 22.94
C PRO A 87 4.12 -3.51 24.36
N ALA A 88 3.40 -2.41 24.63
CA ALA A 88 2.63 -2.25 25.84
C ALA A 88 1.38 -3.15 25.83
N GLU A 89 0.74 -3.30 26.98
CA GLU A 89 -0.49 -4.09 27.07
C GLU A 89 -1.58 -3.52 26.14
N GLY A 90 -2.13 -4.36 25.29
CA GLY A 90 -3.16 -3.98 24.29
C GLY A 90 -2.63 -3.42 22.98
N GLU A 91 -1.31 -3.19 22.84
CA GLU A 91 -0.71 -2.82 21.56
C GLU A 91 -0.48 -4.06 20.67
N ASN A 92 -0.75 -3.90 19.38
CA ASN A 92 -0.50 -4.93 18.39
C ASN A 92 0.50 -4.41 17.35
N VAL A 93 1.66 -5.09 17.26
CA VAL A 93 2.68 -4.78 16.25
C VAL A 93 2.34 -5.50 14.96
N VAL A 94 2.29 -4.75 13.86
CA VAL A 94 1.96 -5.25 12.52
C VAL A 94 3.01 -4.79 11.51
N THR A 95 3.22 -5.59 10.48
CA THR A 95 4.05 -5.25 9.30
C THR A 95 3.18 -4.95 8.08
N THR A 96 1.92 -5.41 8.10
CA THR A 96 0.95 -5.17 7.04
C THR A 96 -0.04 -4.10 7.49
N LEU A 97 -0.11 -3.02 6.74
CA LEU A 97 -0.97 -1.87 6.97
C LEU A 97 -2.18 -1.95 6.04
N VAL A 98 -3.33 -1.45 6.48
CA VAL A 98 -4.60 -1.54 5.73
C VAL A 98 -5.14 -0.14 5.46
N THR A 99 -5.52 0.13 4.20
CA THR A 99 -6.15 1.40 3.86
C THR A 99 -7.52 1.55 4.53
N ASN A 100 -7.75 2.71 5.13
CA ASN A 100 -9.02 3.06 5.77
C ASN A 100 -10.13 3.37 4.74
N THR A 101 -11.31 3.77 5.22
CA THR A 101 -12.47 4.12 4.37
C THR A 101 -12.21 5.29 3.41
N ASN A 102 -11.22 6.15 3.71
CA ASN A 102 -10.78 7.23 2.84
C ASN A 102 -9.67 6.78 1.87
N GLY A 103 -9.37 5.48 1.79
CA GLY A 103 -8.28 4.94 0.98
C GLY A 103 -6.90 5.33 1.49
N GLN A 104 -6.73 5.65 2.77
CA GLN A 104 -5.48 6.19 3.31
C GLN A 104 -4.82 5.25 4.31
N ILE A 105 -3.49 5.24 4.26
CA ILE A 105 -2.59 4.76 5.31
C ILE A 105 -1.75 5.95 5.75
N LYS A 106 -1.82 6.31 7.03
CA LYS A 106 -0.97 7.35 7.61
C LYS A 106 0.04 6.71 8.55
N VAL A 107 1.31 6.85 8.22
CA VAL A 107 2.44 6.37 9.03
C VAL A 107 3.18 7.55 9.64
N LYS A 108 3.57 7.39 10.91
CA LYS A 108 4.22 8.40 11.75
C LYS A 108 5.51 7.85 12.35
N GLY A 109 6.36 8.74 12.84
CA GLY A 109 7.58 8.36 13.54
C GLY A 109 8.70 7.89 12.61
N LEU A 110 8.68 8.31 11.34
CA LEU A 110 9.68 7.93 10.37
C LEU A 110 10.85 8.92 10.36
N ASP A 111 12.08 8.41 10.32
CA ASP A 111 13.26 9.21 10.08
C ASP A 111 13.32 9.70 8.61
N ILE A 112 14.18 10.66 8.31
CA ILE A 112 14.47 11.04 6.93
C ILE A 112 14.99 9.84 6.12
N GLY A 113 14.60 9.75 4.86
CA GLY A 113 14.98 8.63 3.99
C GLY A 113 14.00 8.39 2.86
N THR A 114 14.22 7.29 2.15
CA THR A 114 13.33 6.83 1.08
C THR A 114 12.53 5.62 1.53
N TYR A 115 11.22 5.70 1.39
CA TYR A 115 10.28 4.65 1.79
C TYR A 115 9.55 4.11 0.57
N TYR A 116 9.35 2.79 0.57
CA TYR A 116 8.70 2.04 -0.49
C TYR A 116 7.45 1.38 0.08
N PHE A 117 6.31 1.72 -0.47
CA PHE A 117 5.02 1.11 -0.14
C PHE A 117 4.72 0.04 -1.18
N LYS A 118 4.73 -1.21 -0.75
CA LYS A 118 4.45 -2.38 -1.58
C LYS A 118 3.06 -2.91 -1.28
N GLU A 119 2.21 -2.98 -2.28
CA GLU A 119 0.93 -3.64 -2.12
C GLU A 119 1.10 -5.15 -2.07
N THR A 120 0.54 -5.78 -1.03
CA THR A 120 0.54 -7.24 -0.87
C THR A 120 -0.81 -7.85 -1.21
N LYS A 121 -1.89 -7.03 -1.09
CA LYS A 121 -3.24 -7.45 -1.47
C LYS A 121 -4.07 -6.24 -1.89
N ALA A 122 -4.64 -6.34 -3.09
CA ALA A 122 -5.55 -5.33 -3.61
C ALA A 122 -6.97 -5.46 -3.01
N PRO A 123 -7.74 -4.37 -3.01
CA PRO A 123 -9.17 -4.43 -2.71
C PRO A 123 -9.92 -5.34 -3.69
N THR A 124 -11.07 -5.87 -3.24
CA THR A 124 -11.91 -6.73 -4.08
C THR A 124 -12.27 -6.05 -5.40
N GLY A 125 -12.05 -6.74 -6.51
CA GLY A 125 -12.32 -6.22 -7.86
C GLY A 125 -11.18 -5.44 -8.49
N TYR A 126 -10.01 -5.40 -7.85
CA TYR A 126 -8.81 -4.75 -8.35
C TYR A 126 -7.63 -5.71 -8.45
N SER A 127 -6.70 -5.42 -9.34
CA SER A 127 -5.42 -6.14 -9.43
C SER A 127 -4.37 -5.51 -8.53
N VAL A 128 -3.52 -6.34 -7.91
CA VAL A 128 -2.39 -5.86 -7.10
C VAL A 128 -1.48 -4.99 -7.96
N ASN A 129 -1.13 -3.82 -7.43
CA ASN A 129 -0.09 -2.99 -8.01
C ASN A 129 1.28 -3.56 -7.65
N THR A 130 1.98 -4.07 -8.66
CA THR A 130 3.32 -4.67 -8.47
C THR A 130 4.45 -3.64 -8.41
N THR A 131 4.15 -2.36 -8.71
CA THR A 131 5.12 -1.27 -8.63
C THR A 131 5.04 -0.60 -7.28
N ASP A 132 6.17 -0.53 -6.57
CA ASP A 132 6.24 0.15 -5.29
C ASP A 132 5.97 1.65 -5.43
N THR A 133 5.17 2.20 -4.52
CA THR A 133 4.98 3.64 -4.41
C THR A 133 6.09 4.21 -3.53
N VAL A 134 6.88 5.12 -4.10
CA VAL A 134 8.04 5.71 -3.44
C VAL A 134 7.67 7.03 -2.77
N ALA A 135 8.06 7.20 -1.50
CA ALA A 135 7.94 8.44 -0.75
C ALA A 135 9.29 8.81 -0.14
N LYS A 136 9.69 10.08 -0.26
CA LYS A 136 10.99 10.57 0.26
C LYS A 136 10.78 11.63 1.32
N LEU A 137 11.25 11.36 2.53
CA LEU A 137 11.34 12.33 3.60
C LEU A 137 12.72 12.98 3.57
N LYS A 138 12.76 14.32 3.52
CA LYS A 138 13.97 15.13 3.59
C LYS A 138 13.79 16.24 4.59
N VAL A 139 14.90 16.75 5.11
CA VAL A 139 14.90 17.97 5.91
C VAL A 139 14.62 19.17 5.00
N LYS A 140 13.67 19.99 5.42
CA LYS A 140 13.47 21.34 4.88
C LYS A 140 13.70 22.33 6.01
N GLU A 141 14.53 23.32 5.76
CA GLU A 141 14.71 24.47 6.65
C GLU A 141 13.86 25.63 6.13
N ALA A 142 13.03 26.17 7.00
CA ALA A 142 12.26 27.38 6.74
C ALA A 142 12.22 28.23 8.02
N ASP A 143 12.52 29.51 7.91
CA ASP A 143 12.51 30.49 9.01
C ASP A 143 13.33 30.03 10.23
N GLY A 144 14.47 29.36 9.99
CA GLY A 144 15.33 28.84 11.06
C GLY A 144 14.83 27.57 11.75
N VAL A 145 13.72 27.01 11.30
CA VAL A 145 13.17 25.74 11.79
C VAL A 145 13.38 24.66 10.74
N ALA A 146 14.03 23.57 11.15
CA ALA A 146 14.20 22.39 10.30
C ALA A 146 13.14 21.36 10.64
N SER A 147 12.46 20.80 9.63
CA SER A 147 11.44 19.78 9.78
C SER A 147 11.59 18.68 8.72
N ALA A 148 11.16 17.47 9.01
CA ALA A 148 11.05 16.41 8.02
C ALA A 148 9.79 16.64 7.17
N ILE A 149 9.97 16.75 5.86
CA ILE A 149 8.88 16.92 4.91
C ILE A 149 8.91 15.86 3.83
N LEU A 150 7.74 15.52 3.31
CA LEU A 150 7.61 14.72 2.11
C LEU A 150 8.01 15.57 0.88
N THR A 151 8.97 15.10 0.08
CA THR A 151 9.49 15.86 -1.08
C THR A 151 8.63 15.72 -2.33
N ASN A 152 7.87 14.65 -2.43
CA ASN A 152 6.81 14.52 -3.43
C ASN A 152 5.50 14.85 -2.70
N ASP A 153 4.80 15.84 -3.15
CA ASP A 153 3.60 16.40 -2.49
C ASP A 153 2.56 15.34 -2.10
N LYS A 154 2.62 14.15 -2.70
CA LYS A 154 1.68 13.04 -2.43
C LYS A 154 2.32 11.69 -2.67
N ALA A 155 2.06 10.73 -1.77
CA ALA A 155 2.27 9.31 -2.02
C ALA A 155 0.93 8.71 -2.49
N GLU A 156 0.80 8.45 -3.79
CA GLU A 156 -0.42 7.89 -4.39
C GLU A 156 -0.14 6.54 -5.04
N MET A 157 -0.96 5.54 -4.73
CA MET A 157 -0.91 4.22 -5.31
C MET A 157 -2.20 3.95 -6.10
N ILE A 158 -2.06 3.59 -7.37
CA ILE A 158 -3.20 3.48 -8.30
C ILE A 158 -3.38 2.03 -8.72
N ASP A 159 -4.60 1.50 -8.52
CA ASP A 159 -4.99 0.18 -8.99
C ASP A 159 -5.79 0.21 -10.28
N THR A 160 -5.71 -0.93 -10.96
CA THR A 160 -6.52 -1.19 -12.14
C THR A 160 -7.67 -2.12 -11.77
N LYS A 161 -8.91 -1.75 -12.11
CA LYS A 161 -10.06 -2.64 -12.01
C LYS A 161 -9.79 -3.92 -12.79
N LEU A 162 -10.08 -5.06 -12.17
CA LEU A 162 -10.17 -6.31 -12.89
C LEU A 162 -11.35 -6.20 -13.85
N ASN A 163 -11.08 -6.27 -15.15
CA ASN A 163 -12.15 -6.43 -16.12
C ASN A 163 -12.89 -7.71 -15.78
N ALA A 164 -14.22 -7.67 -15.67
CA ALA A 164 -15.01 -8.87 -15.61
C ALA A 164 -14.57 -9.75 -16.80
N LEU A 165 -14.20 -10.99 -16.51
CA LEU A 165 -13.94 -11.96 -17.58
C LEU A 165 -15.13 -11.86 -18.55
N PRO A 166 -14.89 -11.78 -19.87
CA PRO A 166 -15.99 -11.86 -20.81
C PRO A 166 -16.86 -13.05 -20.39
N SER A 167 -18.16 -12.82 -20.20
CA SER A 167 -19.07 -13.90 -19.89
C SER A 167 -19.08 -14.87 -21.09
N THR A 168 -18.14 -15.82 -21.07
CA THR A 168 -18.02 -16.85 -22.11
C THR A 168 -19.19 -17.84 -22.08
N GLY A 169 -20.11 -17.69 -21.11
CA GLY A 169 -21.24 -18.57 -20.91
C GLY A 169 -22.60 -18.08 -21.47
N GLY A 170 -22.76 -16.79 -21.78
CA GLY A 170 -24.08 -16.24 -22.13
C GLY A 170 -24.44 -16.38 -23.62
N MET A 171 -23.76 -15.68 -24.49
CA MET A 171 -24.16 -15.53 -25.88
C MET A 171 -23.52 -16.58 -26.81
N GLY A 172 -22.29 -17.01 -26.51
CA GLY A 172 -21.61 -18.03 -27.28
C GLY A 172 -22.29 -19.39 -27.16
N THR A 173 -22.59 -19.82 -25.92
CA THR A 173 -23.27 -21.11 -25.66
C THR A 173 -24.66 -21.15 -26.32
N TYR A 174 -25.41 -20.07 -26.23
CA TYR A 174 -26.73 -19.95 -26.85
C TYR A 174 -26.64 -20.04 -28.39
N LEU A 175 -25.70 -19.34 -29.00
CA LEU A 175 -25.49 -19.36 -30.46
C LEU A 175 -25.07 -20.76 -30.92
N PHE A 176 -24.12 -21.42 -30.23
CA PHE A 176 -23.70 -22.80 -30.56
C PHE A 176 -24.80 -23.79 -30.35
N THR A 177 -25.65 -23.62 -29.34
CA THR A 177 -26.83 -24.52 -29.14
C THR A 177 -27.81 -24.37 -30.27
N ILE A 178 -28.15 -23.15 -30.70
CA ILE A 178 -29.06 -22.92 -31.85
C ILE A 178 -28.49 -23.53 -33.12
N ILE A 179 -27.23 -23.28 -33.44
CA ILE A 179 -26.59 -23.86 -34.62
C ILE A 179 -26.57 -25.38 -34.57
N GLY A 180 -26.25 -25.96 -33.40
CA GLY A 180 -26.24 -27.40 -33.21
C GLY A 180 -27.61 -28.04 -33.42
N VAL A 181 -28.67 -27.41 -32.89
CA VAL A 181 -30.04 -27.88 -33.08
C VAL A 181 -30.47 -27.82 -34.57
N VAL A 182 -30.16 -26.74 -35.26
CA VAL A 182 -30.47 -26.57 -36.69
C VAL A 182 -29.74 -27.61 -37.55
N VAL A 183 -28.47 -27.87 -37.28
CA VAL A 183 -27.68 -28.87 -38.01
C VAL A 183 -28.25 -30.29 -37.73
N MET A 184 -28.59 -30.63 -36.49
CA MET A 184 -29.18 -31.91 -36.17
C MET A 184 -30.55 -32.11 -36.83
N ALA A 185 -31.42 -31.10 -36.84
CA ALA A 185 -32.72 -31.14 -37.51
C ALA A 185 -32.56 -31.30 -39.02
N GLY A 186 -31.61 -30.59 -39.65
CA GLY A 186 -31.29 -30.73 -41.05
C GLY A 186 -30.77 -32.13 -41.41
N ALA A 187 -29.86 -32.69 -40.63
CA ALA A 187 -29.35 -34.05 -40.83
C ALA A 187 -30.43 -35.11 -40.70
N ALA A 188 -31.32 -35.02 -39.70
CA ALA A 188 -32.45 -35.91 -39.51
C ALA A 188 -33.43 -35.82 -40.68
N GLY A 189 -33.76 -34.57 -41.13
CA GLY A 189 -34.60 -34.38 -42.31
C GLY A 189 -34.03 -35.00 -43.57
N ALA A 190 -32.76 -34.79 -43.84
CA ALA A 190 -32.05 -35.39 -45.01
C ALA A 190 -32.07 -36.93 -44.93
N PHE A 191 -31.86 -37.49 -43.73
CA PHE A 191 -31.90 -38.95 -43.54
C PHE A 191 -33.31 -39.54 -43.80
N PHE A 192 -34.40 -38.88 -43.36
CA PHE A 192 -35.75 -39.33 -43.64
C PHE A 192 -36.13 -39.23 -45.13
N ILE A 193 -35.69 -38.17 -45.81
CA ILE A 193 -35.93 -37.99 -47.24
C ILE A 193 -35.16 -39.04 -48.07
N SER A 194 -33.91 -39.35 -47.70
CA SER A 194 -33.09 -40.38 -48.34
C SER A 194 -33.73 -41.77 -48.19
N ARG A 195 -34.28 -42.05 -47.00
CA ARG A 195 -34.94 -43.36 -46.75
C ARG A 195 -36.25 -43.56 -47.53
N ARG A 196 -37.02 -42.48 -47.74
CA ARG A 196 -38.23 -42.49 -48.56
C ARG A 196 -37.93 -42.80 -50.04
N LYS A 197 -36.86 -42.25 -50.60
CA LYS A 197 -36.46 -42.52 -51.99
C LYS A 197 -35.97 -43.95 -52.24
N GLY A 198 -35.45 -44.63 -51.23
CA GLY A 198 -34.99 -46.03 -51.38
C GLY A 198 -36.06 -47.11 -51.18
N SER A 199 -37.34 -46.74 -50.96
CA SER A 199 -38.44 -47.69 -50.82
C SER A 199 -39.41 -47.65 -52.02
N GLU A 200 -39.06 -46.95 -53.12
CA GLU A 200 -39.86 -46.87 -54.35
C GLU A 200 -39.15 -47.54 -55.54
N GLU A 201 -38.13 -48.41 -55.30
CA GLU A 201 -37.55 -49.31 -56.33
C GLU A 201 -37.96 -50.77 -56.10
#